data_cd344b78ebffdb69832115c3e1eec95f
#
_entry.id   cd344b78ebffdb69832115c3e1eec95f
#
_cell.length_a   1.000
_cell.length_b   1.000
_cell.length_c   1.000
_cell.angle_alpha   90.00
_cell.angle_beta   90.00
_cell.angle_gamma   90.00
#
_symmetry.space_group_name_H-M   'P 1'
#
loop_
_entity.id
_entity.type
_entity.pdbx_description
1 polymer ?
#
loop_
_entity_poly.entity_id
_entity_poly.type
_entity_poly.pdbx_seq_one_letter_code
_entity_poly.pdbx_strand_id
1 'polypeptide(L)'
;MNCNYQFTSAELQDLNNMANECEVKGWYVSQARNIVAIITGKVADYEDNCEENKVGSRLANEEESKPSIPEPKRSFTLFPNPNNGSMTMVYDLGEESNGNMNLYDVTGKLINSYDLQTKNGVLEINEDQLHNGIYFYRILVNGIIVNSNKIVIIK
;
A
#
# COMPACT_ATOMS: atom_id res chain seq x y z
N MET A 1 -9.05 18.79 38.63
CA MET A 1 -8.07 17.66 38.74
C MET A 1 -6.72 18.19 38.32
N ASN A 2 -5.82 18.50 39.28
CA ASN A 2 -4.44 18.89 38.96
C ASN A 2 -3.62 17.60 38.73
N CYS A 3 -3.48 17.20 37.47
CA CYS A 3 -2.52 16.15 37.08
C CYS A 3 -1.14 16.82 36.98
N ASN A 4 -0.48 17.02 38.10
CA ASN A 4 0.92 17.43 38.11
C ASN A 4 1.79 16.15 38.24
N TYR A 5 1.80 15.31 37.22
CA TYR A 5 2.68 14.13 37.18
C TYR A 5 4.11 14.62 36.99
N GLN A 6 5.00 14.24 37.91
CA GLN A 6 6.43 14.49 37.80
C GLN A 6 7.14 13.19 37.46
N PHE A 7 7.79 13.18 36.33
CA PHE A 7 8.60 12.04 35.89
C PHE A 7 9.81 11.85 36.81
N THR A 8 10.05 10.63 37.20
CA THR A 8 11.28 10.23 37.90
C THR A 8 12.47 10.27 36.95
N SER A 9 13.69 10.30 37.51
CA SER A 9 14.92 10.28 36.68
C SER A 9 15.03 9.02 35.82
N ALA A 10 14.54 7.88 36.29
CA ALA A 10 14.52 6.63 35.53
C ALA A 10 13.55 6.70 34.35
N GLU A 11 12.32 7.19 34.56
CA GLU A 11 11.32 7.34 33.51
C GLU A 11 11.76 8.36 32.45
N LEU A 12 12.44 9.43 32.84
CA LEU A 12 13.02 10.39 31.89
C LEU A 12 14.13 9.76 31.05
N GLN A 13 14.92 8.88 31.66
CA GLN A 13 15.97 8.15 30.93
C GLN A 13 15.38 7.17 29.92
N ASP A 14 14.32 6.45 30.30
CA ASP A 14 13.62 5.52 29.41
C ASP A 14 12.96 6.28 28.24
N LEU A 15 12.32 7.41 28.51
CA LEU A 15 11.74 8.28 27.46
C LEU A 15 12.82 8.80 26.49
N ASN A 16 13.98 9.22 27.01
CA ASN A 16 15.10 9.64 26.16
C ASN A 16 15.66 8.51 25.33
N ASN A 17 15.76 7.29 25.89
CA ASN A 17 16.19 6.11 25.13
C ASN A 17 15.24 5.81 23.99
N MET A 18 13.92 5.83 24.24
CA MET A 18 12.88 5.66 23.20
C MET A 18 12.92 6.77 22.15
N ALA A 19 13.10 8.03 22.57
CA ALA A 19 13.17 9.17 21.67
C ALA A 19 14.39 9.15 20.73
N ASN A 20 15.48 8.54 21.13
CA ASN A 20 16.69 8.35 20.33
C ASN A 20 16.64 7.09 19.44
N GLU A 21 15.57 6.31 19.51
CA GLU A 21 15.38 5.21 18.57
C GLU A 21 14.99 5.71 17.19
N CYS A 22 15.18 4.86 16.18
CA CYS A 22 14.79 5.15 14.82
C CYS A 22 13.26 5.26 14.67
N GLU A 23 12.77 6.30 13.99
CA GLU A 23 11.33 6.57 13.81
C GLU A 23 10.59 5.44 13.07
N VAL A 24 11.31 4.66 12.24
CA VAL A 24 10.77 3.46 11.56
C VAL A 24 10.31 2.38 12.53
N LYS A 25 10.82 2.36 13.78
CA LYS A 25 10.41 1.37 14.79
C LYS A 25 8.96 1.51 15.26
N GLY A 26 8.36 2.70 15.09
CA GLY A 26 6.94 2.87 15.35
C GLY A 26 6.54 4.21 15.96
N TRP A 27 5.24 4.41 16.06
CA TRP A 27 4.62 5.64 16.56
C TRP A 27 5.05 6.05 17.98
N TYR A 28 5.52 5.11 18.79
CA TYR A 28 5.97 5.38 20.16
C TYR A 28 7.22 6.27 20.21
N VAL A 29 8.07 6.20 19.18
CA VAL A 29 9.29 7.05 19.08
C VAL A 29 8.88 8.51 18.93
N SER A 30 7.96 8.82 18.00
CA SER A 30 7.44 10.18 17.81
C SER A 30 6.72 10.69 19.07
N GLN A 31 6.02 9.82 19.80
CA GLN A 31 5.39 10.20 21.06
C GLN A 31 6.42 10.48 22.15
N ALA A 32 7.44 9.64 22.30
CA ALA A 32 8.52 9.86 23.25
C ALA A 32 9.23 11.21 22.99
N ARG A 33 9.52 11.53 21.72
CA ARG A 33 10.09 12.83 21.30
C ARG A 33 9.22 14.00 21.71
N ASN A 34 7.91 13.90 21.48
CA ASN A 34 6.96 14.95 21.88
C ASN A 34 6.91 15.14 23.40
N ILE A 35 6.90 14.06 24.18
CA ILE A 35 6.89 14.11 25.65
C ILE A 35 8.18 14.74 26.17
N VAL A 36 9.33 14.34 25.66
CA VAL A 36 10.63 14.92 26.02
C VAL A 36 10.66 16.42 25.71
N ALA A 37 10.16 16.85 24.54
CA ALA A 37 10.08 18.25 24.15
C ALA A 37 9.19 19.07 25.12
N ILE A 38 8.04 18.52 25.54
CA ILE A 38 7.15 19.16 26.52
C ILE A 38 7.83 19.31 27.88
N ILE A 39 8.52 18.27 28.35
CA ILE A 39 9.18 18.28 29.67
C ILE A 39 10.39 19.23 29.69
N THR A 40 11.20 19.23 28.64
CA THR A 40 12.45 20.00 28.56
C THR A 40 12.25 21.41 28.05
N GLY A 41 11.09 21.70 27.41
CA GLY A 41 10.82 22.95 26.72
C GLY A 41 11.69 23.18 25.47
N LYS A 42 12.34 22.13 24.96
CA LYS A 42 13.23 22.19 23.80
C LYS A 42 12.85 21.09 22.82
N VAL A 43 12.75 21.47 21.53
CA VAL A 43 12.70 20.50 20.44
C VAL A 43 14.14 20.09 20.14
N ALA A 44 14.47 18.83 20.43
CA ALA A 44 15.80 18.29 20.09
C ALA A 44 15.81 17.84 18.64
N ASP A 45 16.93 18.05 17.95
CA ASP A 45 17.19 17.45 16.66
C ASP A 45 17.62 15.99 16.89
N TYR A 46 16.77 15.06 16.46
CA TYR A 46 17.06 13.64 16.52
C TYR A 46 17.61 13.20 15.17
N GLU A 47 18.84 12.69 15.15
CA GLU A 47 19.42 12.08 13.96
C GLU A 47 18.78 10.70 13.76
N ASP A 48 17.94 10.56 12.74
CA ASP A 48 17.35 9.26 12.36
C ASP A 48 18.37 8.42 11.56
N ASN A 49 19.48 8.07 12.20
CA ASN A 49 20.45 7.11 11.67
C ASN A 49 19.85 5.69 11.74
N CYS A 50 18.81 5.47 10.95
CA CYS A 50 18.22 4.15 10.78
C CYS A 50 19.14 3.35 9.88
N GLU A 51 19.88 2.38 10.40
CA GLU A 51 20.47 1.34 9.56
C GLU A 51 19.35 0.74 8.70
N GLU A 52 19.51 0.87 7.40
CA GLU A 52 18.47 0.66 6.40
C GLU A 52 17.92 -0.77 6.38
N ASN A 53 16.85 -1.03 7.12
CA ASN A 53 15.85 -1.98 6.69
C ASN A 53 14.78 -1.19 5.93
N LYS A 54 14.96 -1.05 4.61
CA LYS A 54 14.01 -0.39 3.70
C LYS A 54 12.70 -1.15 3.67
N VAL A 55 11.80 -0.81 4.58
CA VAL A 55 10.37 -1.07 4.42
C VAL A 55 9.75 0.21 3.87
N GLY A 56 9.34 0.14 2.63
CA GLY A 56 8.91 1.19 1.75
C GLY A 56 8.19 2.39 2.34
N SER A 57 8.85 3.53 2.34
CA SER A 57 8.21 4.84 2.37
C SER A 57 7.76 5.19 0.95
N ARG A 58 6.46 5.45 0.79
CA ARG A 58 5.93 6.07 -0.41
C ARG A 58 6.31 7.54 -0.37
N LEU A 59 7.33 7.94 -1.09
CA LEU A 59 7.47 9.23 -1.80
C LEU A 59 8.90 9.42 -2.30
N ALA A 60 8.94 9.83 -3.57
CA ALA A 60 10.06 10.40 -4.31
C ALA A 60 11.08 9.42 -4.92
N ASN A 61 11.09 9.49 -6.24
CA ASN A 61 12.12 9.03 -7.15
C ASN A 61 13.50 9.52 -6.74
N GLU A 62 14.44 8.60 -6.55
CA GLU A 62 15.80 8.79 -7.00
C GLU A 62 16.34 7.42 -7.44
N GLU A 63 16.77 7.37 -8.69
CA GLU A 63 17.38 6.23 -9.34
C GLU A 63 18.74 5.93 -8.69
N GLU A 64 18.82 4.86 -7.90
CA GLU A 64 20.08 4.19 -7.68
C GLU A 64 19.98 2.74 -8.17
N SER A 65 20.77 2.44 -9.17
CA SER A 65 20.87 1.16 -9.86
C SER A 65 21.30 0.03 -8.93
N LYS A 66 20.32 -0.74 -8.43
CA LYS A 66 20.55 -2.11 -8.01
C LYS A 66 20.55 -3.01 -9.25
N PRO A 67 21.39 -4.07 -9.34
CA PRO A 67 21.23 -5.06 -10.39
C PRO A 67 19.86 -5.71 -10.21
N SER A 68 18.90 -5.23 -10.97
CA SER A 68 17.58 -5.77 -11.04
C SER A 68 17.66 -7.11 -11.77
N ILE A 69 17.35 -8.20 -11.09
CA ILE A 69 16.74 -9.34 -11.76
C ILE A 69 15.55 -8.72 -12.51
N PRO A 70 15.48 -8.82 -13.85
CA PRO A 70 14.39 -8.20 -14.58
C PRO A 70 13.08 -8.81 -14.07
N GLU A 71 12.30 -8.02 -13.34
CA GLU A 71 10.94 -8.44 -13.03
C GLU A 71 10.22 -8.67 -14.34
N PRO A 72 9.49 -9.78 -14.49
CA PRO A 72 8.76 -10.05 -15.73
C PRO A 72 7.84 -8.86 -15.99
N LYS A 73 8.04 -8.22 -17.15
CA LYS A 73 7.32 -7.01 -17.55
C LYS A 73 5.85 -7.36 -17.75
N ARG A 74 5.05 -7.17 -16.70
CA ARG A 74 3.61 -7.35 -16.71
C ARG A 74 2.92 -6.01 -16.95
N SER A 75 1.81 -6.02 -17.69
CA SER A 75 1.01 -4.84 -17.91
C SER A 75 -0.48 -5.16 -17.85
N PHE A 76 -1.26 -4.25 -17.25
CA PHE A 76 -2.70 -4.40 -17.07
C PHE A 76 -3.38 -3.06 -17.27
N THR A 77 -4.25 -2.98 -18.25
CA THR A 77 -5.01 -1.77 -18.56
C THR A 77 -6.48 -2.11 -18.67
N LEU A 78 -7.32 -1.47 -17.86
CA LEU A 78 -8.76 -1.63 -17.88
C LEU A 78 -9.42 -0.32 -18.31
N PHE A 79 -10.28 -0.40 -19.33
CA PHE A 79 -10.97 0.75 -19.89
C PHE A 79 -12.35 0.37 -20.47
N PRO A 80 -13.26 1.35 -20.56
CA PRO A 80 -13.20 2.67 -19.95
C PRO A 80 -13.30 2.59 -18.42
N ASN A 81 -12.81 3.60 -17.73
CA ASN A 81 -13.02 3.78 -16.31
C ASN A 81 -13.12 5.30 -16.03
N PRO A 82 -14.29 5.85 -15.73
CA PRO A 82 -15.57 5.18 -15.42
C PRO A 82 -16.22 4.45 -16.60
N ASN A 83 -17.13 3.51 -16.31
CA ASN A 83 -17.91 2.75 -17.29
C ASN A 83 -19.35 2.50 -16.79
N ASN A 84 -20.18 1.89 -17.63
CA ASN A 84 -21.59 1.58 -17.34
C ASN A 84 -21.83 0.10 -16.96
N GLY A 85 -20.77 -0.65 -16.66
CA GLY A 85 -20.79 -2.09 -16.43
C GLY A 85 -20.10 -2.89 -17.52
N SER A 86 -19.86 -2.27 -18.70
CA SER A 86 -19.10 -2.87 -19.79
C SER A 86 -17.70 -2.28 -19.84
N MET A 87 -16.68 -3.12 -19.81
CA MET A 87 -15.29 -2.71 -19.81
C MET A 87 -14.40 -3.78 -20.44
N THR A 88 -13.23 -3.37 -20.87
CA THR A 88 -12.26 -4.22 -21.51
C THR A 88 -10.95 -4.17 -20.72
N MET A 89 -10.36 -5.32 -20.42
CA MET A 89 -9.03 -5.41 -19.87
C MET A 89 -8.07 -5.94 -20.92
N VAL A 90 -7.02 -5.17 -21.21
CA VAL A 90 -5.85 -5.65 -21.95
C VAL A 90 -4.79 -6.03 -20.92
N TYR A 91 -4.26 -7.23 -21.04
CA TYR A 91 -3.31 -7.75 -20.07
C TYR A 91 -2.11 -8.43 -20.71
N ASP A 92 -0.99 -8.39 -20.01
CA ASP A 92 0.22 -9.14 -20.28
C ASP A 92 0.72 -9.71 -18.94
N LEU A 93 0.73 -11.04 -18.82
CA LEU A 93 1.17 -11.77 -17.63
C LEU A 93 2.69 -11.97 -17.59
N GLY A 94 3.43 -11.48 -18.58
CA GLY A 94 4.87 -11.70 -18.74
C GLY A 94 5.16 -13.12 -19.21
N GLU A 95 5.96 -13.85 -18.46
CA GLU A 95 6.33 -15.24 -18.82
C GLU A 95 5.25 -16.26 -18.44
N GLU A 96 4.28 -15.86 -17.61
CA GLU A 96 3.21 -16.75 -17.15
C GLU A 96 2.07 -16.84 -18.16
N SER A 97 1.36 -17.96 -18.15
CA SER A 97 0.22 -18.19 -19.04
C SER A 97 -1.12 -18.30 -18.34
N ASN A 98 -1.12 -18.29 -17.01
CA ASN A 98 -2.34 -18.43 -16.22
C ASN A 98 -2.41 -17.37 -15.11
N GLY A 99 -3.56 -16.77 -14.99
CA GLY A 99 -3.88 -15.83 -13.93
C GLY A 99 -5.38 -15.73 -13.73
N ASN A 100 -5.79 -14.97 -12.74
CA ASN A 100 -7.19 -14.68 -12.46
C ASN A 100 -7.36 -13.19 -12.17
N MET A 101 -8.42 -12.60 -12.70
CA MET A 101 -8.92 -11.30 -12.29
C MET A 101 -10.13 -11.48 -11.40
N ASN A 102 -10.06 -11.02 -10.17
CA ASN A 102 -11.15 -11.08 -9.20
C ASN A 102 -11.75 -9.68 -9.00
N LEU A 103 -13.07 -9.57 -9.11
CA LEU A 103 -13.82 -8.34 -8.92
C LEU A 103 -14.50 -8.34 -7.55
N TYR A 104 -14.38 -7.23 -6.81
CA TYR A 104 -14.89 -7.09 -5.45
C TYR A 104 -15.72 -5.81 -5.30
N ASP A 105 -16.69 -5.84 -4.40
CA ASP A 105 -17.37 -4.64 -3.92
C ASP A 105 -16.53 -3.88 -2.87
N VAL A 106 -17.05 -2.75 -2.39
CA VAL A 106 -16.38 -1.92 -1.36
C VAL A 106 -16.24 -2.61 0.00
N THR A 107 -17.02 -3.67 0.26
CA THR A 107 -16.92 -4.45 1.50
C THR A 107 -15.87 -5.57 1.41
N GLY A 108 -15.30 -5.77 0.23
CA GLY A 108 -14.36 -6.86 -0.06
C GLY A 108 -15.01 -8.18 -0.43
N LYS A 109 -16.34 -8.19 -0.66
CA LYS A 109 -17.05 -9.38 -1.13
C LYS A 109 -16.72 -9.63 -2.60
N LEU A 110 -16.31 -10.85 -2.93
CA LEU A 110 -16.08 -11.27 -4.32
C LEU A 110 -17.41 -11.25 -5.09
N ILE A 111 -17.43 -10.55 -6.20
CA ILE A 111 -18.57 -10.46 -7.12
C ILE A 111 -18.39 -11.49 -8.23
N ASN A 112 -17.24 -11.47 -8.89
CA ASN A 112 -16.95 -12.37 -10.00
C ASN A 112 -15.45 -12.65 -10.10
N SER A 113 -15.10 -13.74 -10.82
CA SER A 113 -13.72 -14.14 -11.11
C SER A 113 -13.61 -14.53 -12.58
N TYR A 114 -12.57 -14.01 -13.23
CA TYR A 114 -12.30 -14.22 -14.65
C TYR A 114 -10.94 -14.88 -14.82
N ASP A 115 -10.88 -15.95 -15.59
CA ASP A 115 -9.64 -16.64 -15.87
C ASP A 115 -8.88 -15.95 -17.01
N LEU A 116 -7.58 -15.76 -16.81
CA LEU A 116 -6.64 -15.25 -17.79
C LEU A 116 -5.76 -16.42 -18.27
N GLN A 117 -6.13 -17.01 -19.39
CA GLN A 117 -5.57 -18.32 -19.85
C GLN A 117 -4.41 -18.19 -20.84
N THR A 118 -3.96 -16.98 -21.15
CA THR A 118 -2.89 -16.71 -22.09
C THR A 118 -1.89 -15.73 -21.53
N LYS A 119 -0.65 -15.76 -22.01
CA LYS A 119 0.39 -14.79 -21.59
C LYS A 119 -0.06 -13.35 -21.75
N ASN A 120 -0.73 -13.05 -22.85
CA ASN A 120 -1.32 -11.74 -23.13
C ASN A 120 -2.67 -11.91 -23.81
N GLY A 121 -3.55 -10.95 -23.64
CA GLY A 121 -4.88 -11.03 -24.21
C GLY A 121 -5.76 -9.83 -23.90
N VAL A 122 -6.99 -9.99 -24.35
CA VAL A 122 -8.08 -9.04 -24.12
C VAL A 122 -9.20 -9.79 -23.44
N LEU A 123 -9.67 -9.27 -22.31
CA LEU A 123 -10.83 -9.79 -21.59
C LEU A 123 -11.96 -8.75 -21.66
N GLU A 124 -13.08 -9.14 -22.26
CA GLU A 124 -14.29 -8.34 -22.22
C GLU A 124 -15.11 -8.70 -20.98
N ILE A 125 -15.49 -7.69 -20.23
CA ILE A 125 -16.21 -7.81 -18.95
C ILE A 125 -17.53 -7.08 -19.10
N ASN A 126 -18.63 -7.80 -18.87
CA ASN A 126 -19.98 -7.25 -18.90
C ASN A 126 -20.67 -7.58 -17.58
N GLU A 127 -20.80 -6.56 -16.75
CA GLU A 127 -21.38 -6.63 -15.41
C GLU A 127 -22.59 -5.68 -15.30
N ASP A 128 -23.60 -5.97 -16.09
CA ASP A 128 -24.80 -5.15 -16.18
C ASP A 128 -25.59 -5.09 -14.85
N GLN A 129 -25.35 -6.03 -13.95
CA GLN A 129 -26.00 -6.10 -12.64
C GLN A 129 -25.37 -5.15 -11.62
N LEU A 130 -24.18 -4.62 -11.87
CA LEU A 130 -23.52 -3.70 -10.94
C LEU A 130 -24.26 -2.37 -10.87
N HIS A 131 -24.44 -1.87 -9.66
CA HIS A 131 -25.02 -0.53 -9.42
C HIS A 131 -23.94 0.55 -9.51
N ASN A 132 -24.37 1.81 -9.60
CA ASN A 132 -23.44 2.95 -9.53
C ASN A 132 -22.61 2.87 -8.24
N GLY A 133 -21.30 2.99 -8.37
CA GLY A 133 -20.41 2.87 -7.21
C GLY A 133 -18.97 2.59 -7.57
N ILE A 134 -18.19 2.36 -6.53
CA ILE A 134 -16.78 2.00 -6.63
C ILE A 134 -16.64 0.50 -6.37
N TYR A 135 -15.86 -0.16 -7.20
CA TYR A 135 -15.50 -1.56 -7.12
C TYR A 135 -13.98 -1.69 -7.18
N PHE A 136 -13.45 -2.84 -6.79
CA PHE A 136 -12.04 -3.13 -6.84
C PHE A 136 -11.78 -4.41 -7.61
N TYR A 137 -10.69 -4.45 -8.34
CA TYR A 137 -10.22 -5.70 -8.91
C TYR A 137 -8.81 -6.04 -8.45
N ARG A 138 -8.51 -7.32 -8.43
CA ARG A 138 -7.17 -7.86 -8.19
C ARG A 138 -6.83 -8.85 -9.27
N ILE A 139 -5.61 -8.79 -9.75
CA ILE A 139 -5.06 -9.77 -10.68
C ILE A 139 -4.07 -10.62 -9.92
N LEU A 140 -4.28 -11.91 -9.98
CA LEU A 140 -3.45 -12.91 -9.36
C LEU A 140 -2.76 -13.74 -10.46
N VAL A 141 -1.48 -13.99 -10.27
CA VAL A 141 -0.68 -14.90 -11.11
C VAL A 141 -0.04 -15.90 -10.15
N ASN A 142 -0.28 -17.19 -10.36
CA ASN A 142 0.18 -18.24 -9.44
C ASN A 142 -0.24 -18.01 -7.98
N GLY A 143 -1.44 -17.44 -7.75
CA GLY A 143 -1.97 -17.12 -6.42
C GLY A 143 -1.38 -15.86 -5.77
N ILE A 144 -0.44 -15.17 -6.42
CA ILE A 144 0.19 -13.95 -5.94
C ILE A 144 -0.50 -12.74 -6.58
N ILE A 145 -0.88 -11.75 -5.78
CA ILE A 145 -1.47 -10.51 -6.28
C ILE A 145 -0.37 -9.71 -6.99
N VAL A 146 -0.54 -9.49 -8.29
CA VAL A 146 0.40 -8.73 -9.14
C VAL A 146 -0.12 -7.35 -9.52
N ASN A 147 -1.44 -7.13 -9.44
CA ASN A 147 -2.07 -5.84 -9.69
C ASN A 147 -3.35 -5.70 -8.86
N SER A 148 -3.66 -4.47 -8.46
CA SER A 148 -4.93 -4.13 -7.79
C SER A 148 -5.28 -2.69 -8.12
N ASN A 149 -6.54 -2.44 -8.53
CA ASN A 149 -6.99 -1.10 -8.84
C ASN A 149 -8.52 -0.99 -8.63
N LYS A 150 -9.04 0.23 -8.78
CA LYS A 150 -10.47 0.54 -8.65
C LYS A 150 -11.16 0.66 -10.00
N ILE A 151 -12.46 0.37 -10.00
CA ILE A 151 -13.38 0.58 -11.11
C ILE A 151 -14.49 1.49 -10.60
N VAL A 152 -14.91 2.43 -11.44
CA VAL A 152 -16.03 3.32 -11.14
C VAL A 152 -17.16 3.02 -12.13
N ILE A 153 -18.33 2.65 -11.61
CA ILE A 153 -19.55 2.38 -12.40
C ILE A 153 -20.45 3.59 -12.31
N ILE A 154 -20.86 4.09 -13.48
CA ILE A 154 -21.80 5.20 -13.64
C ILE A 154 -22.76 4.83 -14.77
N LYS A 155 -24.05 4.67 -14.44
CA LYS A 155 -25.14 4.35 -15.37
C LYS A 155 -26.10 5.50 -15.50
#